data_dd20a6d45ef5d06b16e98862b1ab44ca
#
_entry.id   dd20a6d45ef5d06b16e98862b1ab44ca
#
_cell.length_a   1.000
_cell.length_b   1.000
_cell.length_c   1.000
_cell.angle_alpha   90.00
_cell.angle_beta   90.00
_cell.angle_gamma   90.00
#
_symmetry.space_group_name_H-M   'P 1'
#
loop_
_entity.id
_entity.type
_entity.pdbx_description
1 polymer ?
#
loop_
_entity_poly.entity_id
_entity_poly.type
_entity_poly.pdbx_seq_one_letter_code
_entity_poly.pdbx_strand_id
1 'polypeptide(L)'
;KQQTAAIIERFGKFQSIRHSGLHLKIPIIDRISGRLSLKIQQLDVLIETKTLDDVFVRLKVSVQFKVIKMKVYDAFYKLDYPHDQITSYVFDVVRAEVPKMKLDDVFVKKDDIAIAVKSELNQAMMDYGYDIIKTLVTDIDPDAQVKEAMNRINASEREKIAAQFEGDAARILIVEKAKAEAESKRLQGQGIADQRREIARGLEESVEVLNKVGINSQEASALIVVTQHYDTLQSIGQETNSNLILLPNSPQAGSTMLNDMVASFTASNQIGEAMKNNPKKGLPKK
;
A
#
# COMPACT_ATOMS: atom_id res chain seq x y z
N LYS A 1 2.60 20.75 -54.37
CA LYS A 1 2.73 20.80 -52.89
C LYS A 1 3.75 19.78 -52.46
N GLN A 2 4.47 20.02 -51.38
CA GLN A 2 5.37 19.01 -50.82
C GLN A 2 4.62 17.80 -50.29
N GLN A 3 5.27 16.62 -50.26
CA GLN A 3 4.69 15.35 -49.85
C GLN A 3 3.38 14.98 -50.61
N THR A 4 3.36 15.30 -51.91
CA THR A 4 2.30 14.85 -52.82
C THR A 4 2.93 14.29 -54.10
N ALA A 5 2.32 13.19 -54.61
CA ALA A 5 2.67 12.63 -55.91
C ALA A 5 1.48 12.88 -56.86
N ALA A 6 1.75 13.42 -58.06
CA ALA A 6 0.78 13.60 -59.11
C ALA A 6 1.01 12.52 -60.18
N ILE A 7 -0.04 11.85 -60.56
CA ILE A 7 -0.05 10.81 -61.59
C ILE A 7 -0.44 11.46 -62.92
N ILE A 8 0.42 11.31 -63.93
CA ILE A 8 0.20 11.87 -65.25
C ILE A 8 -0.14 10.73 -66.22
N GLU A 9 -1.27 10.89 -66.86
CA GLU A 9 -1.71 10.02 -67.93
C GLU A 9 -1.65 10.77 -69.28
N ARG A 10 -1.29 10.01 -70.31
CA ARG A 10 -1.32 10.45 -71.67
C ARG A 10 -2.27 9.60 -72.49
N PHE A 11 -3.33 10.18 -73.00
CA PHE A 11 -4.41 9.46 -73.70
C PHE A 11 -4.97 8.28 -72.89
N GLY A 12 -5.14 8.45 -71.56
CA GLY A 12 -5.65 7.40 -70.65
C GLY A 12 -4.61 6.32 -70.25
N LYS A 13 -3.35 6.43 -70.74
CA LYS A 13 -2.28 5.51 -70.35
C LYS A 13 -1.34 6.18 -69.38
N PHE A 14 -0.93 5.45 -68.31
CA PHE A 14 0.07 5.91 -67.35
C PHE A 14 1.34 6.35 -68.08
N GLN A 15 1.83 7.55 -67.79
CA GLN A 15 3.05 8.12 -68.35
C GLN A 15 4.15 8.26 -67.30
N SER A 16 3.86 8.94 -66.20
CA SER A 16 4.90 9.19 -65.17
C SER A 16 4.27 9.67 -63.85
N ILE A 17 5.03 9.51 -62.78
CA ILE A 17 4.74 10.06 -61.45
C ILE A 17 5.56 11.32 -61.26
N ARG A 18 4.94 12.43 -60.86
CA ARG A 18 5.62 13.69 -60.61
C ARG A 18 5.51 14.02 -59.12
N HIS A 19 6.68 14.14 -58.49
CA HIS A 19 6.76 14.62 -57.11
C HIS A 19 6.79 16.15 -57.02
N SER A 20 6.90 16.71 -55.81
CA SER A 20 7.02 18.15 -55.59
C SER A 20 8.21 18.75 -56.37
N GLY A 21 7.98 19.84 -57.11
CA GLY A 21 8.94 20.53 -57.93
C GLY A 21 8.32 21.19 -59.14
N LEU A 22 9.13 21.82 -59.97
CA LEU A 22 8.69 22.38 -61.26
C LEU A 22 8.73 21.25 -62.32
N HIS A 23 7.60 21.02 -62.95
CA HIS A 23 7.46 20.01 -64.00
C HIS A 23 6.69 20.59 -65.19
N LEU A 24 7.22 20.34 -66.36
CA LEU A 24 6.53 20.69 -67.60
C LEU A 24 5.60 19.55 -68.01
N LYS A 25 4.37 19.89 -68.44
CA LYS A 25 3.41 18.97 -69.05
C LYS A 25 2.90 19.55 -70.37
N ILE A 26 2.54 18.70 -71.28
CA ILE A 26 1.90 19.09 -72.55
C ILE A 26 0.40 19.31 -72.27
N PRO A 27 -0.10 20.57 -72.37
CA PRO A 27 -1.43 20.90 -71.82
C PRO A 27 -2.61 20.18 -72.45
N ILE A 28 -2.53 19.73 -73.67
CA ILE A 28 -3.63 19.05 -74.36
C ILE A 28 -3.51 17.52 -74.25
N ILE A 29 -2.33 16.98 -74.17
CA ILE A 29 -2.03 15.56 -74.28
C ILE A 29 -1.90 14.92 -72.88
N ASP A 30 -1.26 15.63 -71.91
CA ASP A 30 -1.04 15.12 -70.59
C ASP A 30 -2.13 15.56 -69.62
N ARG A 31 -2.77 14.60 -68.96
CA ARG A 31 -3.80 14.83 -67.94
C ARG A 31 -3.28 14.38 -66.57
N ILE A 32 -3.59 15.16 -65.53
CA ILE A 32 -3.39 14.72 -64.15
C ILE A 32 -4.58 13.87 -63.76
N SER A 33 -4.40 12.55 -63.65
CA SER A 33 -5.43 11.60 -63.27
C SER A 33 -5.77 11.70 -61.77
N GLY A 34 -4.76 11.85 -60.93
CA GLY A 34 -4.97 12.03 -59.52
C GLY A 34 -3.73 12.56 -58.77
N ARG A 35 -3.96 12.85 -57.51
CA ARG A 35 -2.89 13.26 -56.57
C ARG A 35 -2.99 12.45 -55.28
N LEU A 36 -1.92 11.74 -54.92
CA LEU A 36 -1.82 11.02 -53.69
C LEU A 36 -1.01 11.80 -52.67
N SER A 37 -1.48 11.80 -51.43
CA SER A 37 -0.71 12.32 -50.29
C SER A 37 0.30 11.28 -49.82
N LEU A 38 1.58 11.68 -49.70
CA LEU A 38 2.66 10.87 -49.15
C LEU A 38 2.84 11.11 -47.67
N LYS A 39 2.00 11.97 -47.07
CA LYS A 39 1.99 12.21 -45.63
C LYS A 39 1.40 11.01 -44.89
N ILE A 40 1.75 10.90 -43.63
CA ILE A 40 1.08 9.96 -42.72
C ILE A 40 -0.37 10.38 -42.59
N GLN A 41 -1.28 9.45 -42.83
CA GLN A 41 -2.69 9.60 -42.66
C GLN A 41 -3.15 8.69 -41.54
N GLN A 42 -4.22 9.08 -40.84
CA GLN A 42 -4.86 8.29 -39.80
C GLN A 42 -6.27 7.96 -40.21
N LEU A 43 -6.64 6.71 -40.00
CA LEU A 43 -7.98 6.21 -40.15
C LEU A 43 -8.44 5.64 -38.81
N ASP A 44 -9.55 6.15 -38.30
CA ASP A 44 -10.15 5.65 -37.08
C ASP A 44 -11.29 4.70 -37.47
N VAL A 45 -11.22 3.47 -36.97
CA VAL A 45 -12.17 2.41 -37.22
C VAL A 45 -12.89 2.07 -35.93
N LEU A 46 -14.21 2.14 -35.91
CA LEU A 46 -15.03 1.73 -34.78
C LEU A 46 -15.58 0.33 -35.03
N ILE A 47 -15.30 -0.60 -34.12
CA ILE A 47 -15.62 -2.01 -34.28
C ILE A 47 -16.40 -2.48 -33.06
N GLU A 48 -17.51 -3.15 -33.31
CA GLU A 48 -18.27 -3.85 -32.28
C GLU A 48 -18.02 -5.35 -32.40
N THR A 49 -17.64 -5.97 -31.29
CA THR A 49 -17.34 -7.40 -31.20
C THR A 49 -17.69 -7.91 -29.80
N LYS A 50 -17.60 -9.23 -29.62
CA LYS A 50 -17.91 -9.94 -28.38
C LYS A 50 -16.66 -10.56 -27.82
N THR A 51 -16.46 -10.47 -26.52
CA THR A 51 -15.35 -11.10 -25.81
C THR A 51 -15.64 -12.56 -25.46
N LEU A 52 -14.64 -13.28 -24.93
CA LEU A 52 -14.77 -14.68 -24.50
C LEU A 52 -15.83 -14.89 -23.40
N ASP A 53 -16.01 -13.90 -22.53
CA ASP A 53 -16.99 -13.86 -21.44
C ASP A 53 -18.35 -13.30 -21.84
N ASP A 54 -18.64 -13.33 -23.14
CA ASP A 54 -19.93 -12.99 -23.74
C ASP A 54 -20.33 -11.50 -23.60
N VAL A 55 -19.37 -10.61 -23.37
CA VAL A 55 -19.60 -9.17 -23.26
C VAL A 55 -19.41 -8.49 -24.62
N PHE A 56 -20.37 -7.67 -25.03
CA PHE A 56 -20.22 -6.82 -26.21
C PHE A 56 -19.35 -5.62 -25.87
N VAL A 57 -18.37 -5.36 -26.75
CA VAL A 57 -17.44 -4.23 -26.60
C VAL A 57 -17.31 -3.48 -27.90
N ARG A 58 -17.24 -2.16 -27.80
CA ARG A 58 -16.88 -1.28 -28.90
C ARG A 58 -15.41 -0.88 -28.76
N LEU A 59 -14.63 -1.20 -29.78
CA LEU A 59 -13.23 -0.84 -29.85
C LEU A 59 -13.02 0.23 -30.91
N LYS A 60 -12.25 1.25 -30.57
CA LYS A 60 -11.76 2.24 -31.52
C LYS A 60 -10.32 1.93 -31.85
N VAL A 61 -10.06 1.54 -33.10
CA VAL A 61 -8.73 1.24 -33.61
C VAL A 61 -8.30 2.33 -34.57
N SER A 62 -7.19 2.98 -34.25
CA SER A 62 -6.58 4.02 -35.10
C SER A 62 -5.41 3.45 -35.88
N VAL A 63 -5.50 3.46 -37.21
CA VAL A 63 -4.47 2.98 -38.10
C VAL A 63 -3.75 4.15 -38.75
N GLN A 64 -2.44 4.24 -38.57
CA GLN A 64 -1.59 5.22 -39.22
C GLN A 64 -0.87 4.59 -40.40
N PHE A 65 -1.07 5.13 -41.57
CA PHE A 65 -0.52 4.62 -42.81
C PHE A 65 0.00 5.74 -43.72
N LYS A 66 0.85 5.37 -44.65
CA LYS A 66 1.36 6.27 -45.71
C LYS A 66 1.52 5.52 -47.00
N VAL A 67 1.56 6.25 -48.10
CA VAL A 67 1.89 5.70 -49.42
C VAL A 67 3.39 5.57 -49.58
N ILE A 68 3.87 4.42 -50.02
CA ILE A 68 5.31 4.16 -50.32
C ILE A 68 5.65 4.90 -51.60
N LYS A 69 6.66 5.81 -51.52
CA LYS A 69 7.08 6.65 -52.64
C LYS A 69 7.38 5.88 -53.92
N MET A 70 7.94 4.67 -53.82
CA MET A 70 8.29 3.84 -54.95
C MET A 70 7.12 3.06 -55.53
N LYS A 71 6.03 2.88 -54.79
CA LYS A 71 4.85 2.11 -55.17
C LYS A 71 3.61 2.98 -55.38
N VAL A 72 3.79 4.26 -55.72
CA VAL A 72 2.68 5.20 -55.94
C VAL A 72 1.79 4.73 -57.11
N TYR A 73 2.35 4.06 -58.10
CA TYR A 73 1.62 3.44 -59.22
C TYR A 73 0.63 2.39 -58.68
N ASP A 74 1.13 1.47 -57.86
CA ASP A 74 0.32 0.40 -57.31
C ASP A 74 -0.77 0.95 -56.38
N ALA A 75 -0.42 1.95 -55.58
CA ALA A 75 -1.38 2.60 -54.67
C ALA A 75 -2.52 3.35 -55.37
N PHE A 76 -2.30 3.75 -56.62
CA PHE A 76 -3.33 4.48 -57.38
C PHE A 76 -4.13 3.58 -58.28
N TYR A 77 -3.51 2.59 -58.96
CA TYR A 77 -4.21 1.77 -59.98
C TYR A 77 -4.63 0.40 -59.49
N LYS A 78 -4.05 -0.14 -58.39
CA LYS A 78 -4.44 -1.45 -57.88
C LYS A 78 -5.52 -1.41 -56.82
N LEU A 79 -5.70 -0.26 -56.15
CA LEU A 79 -6.64 -0.14 -55.05
C LEU A 79 -7.45 1.15 -55.15
N ASP A 80 -8.75 1.00 -55.29
CA ASP A 80 -9.68 2.12 -55.49
C ASP A 80 -10.05 2.82 -54.18
N TYR A 81 -10.35 2.02 -53.14
CA TYR A 81 -10.84 2.51 -51.85
C TYR A 81 -9.95 2.00 -50.70
N PRO A 82 -8.78 2.62 -50.50
CA PRO A 82 -7.83 2.14 -49.48
C PRO A 82 -8.39 2.18 -48.05
N HIS A 83 -9.25 3.16 -47.76
CA HIS A 83 -9.86 3.29 -46.44
C HIS A 83 -10.79 2.13 -46.12
N ASP A 84 -11.64 1.75 -47.07
CA ASP A 84 -12.59 0.66 -46.90
C ASP A 84 -11.86 -0.69 -46.78
N GLN A 85 -10.80 -0.87 -47.55
CA GLN A 85 -9.99 -2.07 -47.50
C GLN A 85 -9.27 -2.20 -46.16
N ILE A 86 -8.63 -1.12 -45.67
CA ILE A 86 -8.01 -1.09 -44.35
C ILE A 86 -9.07 -1.39 -43.26
N THR A 87 -10.23 -0.75 -43.35
CA THR A 87 -11.34 -0.98 -42.43
C THR A 87 -11.75 -2.46 -42.39
N SER A 88 -11.89 -3.11 -43.54
CA SER A 88 -12.29 -4.51 -43.64
C SER A 88 -11.29 -5.46 -42.99
N TYR A 89 -10.00 -5.24 -43.23
CA TYR A 89 -8.94 -6.02 -42.58
C TYR A 89 -8.89 -5.80 -41.06
N VAL A 90 -9.05 -4.55 -40.59
CA VAL A 90 -9.12 -4.27 -39.14
C VAL A 90 -10.30 -4.99 -38.51
N PHE A 91 -11.47 -4.99 -39.16
CA PHE A 91 -12.65 -5.74 -38.70
C PHE A 91 -12.37 -7.23 -38.59
N ASP A 92 -11.72 -7.82 -39.58
CA ASP A 92 -11.42 -9.25 -39.60
C ASP A 92 -10.51 -9.65 -38.47
N VAL A 93 -9.38 -8.98 -38.34
CA VAL A 93 -8.39 -9.31 -37.30
C VAL A 93 -8.94 -9.08 -35.89
N VAL A 94 -9.61 -7.96 -35.65
CA VAL A 94 -10.17 -7.66 -34.31
C VAL A 94 -11.27 -8.67 -33.94
N ARG A 95 -12.12 -9.06 -34.90
CA ARG A 95 -13.14 -10.10 -34.69
C ARG A 95 -12.55 -11.51 -34.52
N ALA A 96 -11.34 -11.73 -34.99
CA ALA A 96 -10.63 -12.99 -34.79
C ALA A 96 -9.92 -13.06 -33.43
N GLU A 97 -9.38 -11.93 -32.93
CA GLU A 97 -8.56 -11.90 -31.72
C GLU A 97 -9.35 -11.63 -30.44
N VAL A 98 -10.28 -10.67 -30.45
CA VAL A 98 -11.00 -10.26 -29.23
C VAL A 98 -11.85 -11.39 -28.63
N PRO A 99 -12.54 -12.25 -29.40
CA PRO A 99 -13.30 -13.36 -28.82
C PRO A 99 -12.48 -14.43 -28.13
N LYS A 100 -11.15 -14.43 -28.28
CA LYS A 100 -10.22 -15.32 -27.59
C LYS A 100 -9.86 -14.83 -26.20
N MET A 101 -10.19 -13.58 -25.85
CA MET A 101 -9.79 -12.88 -24.63
C MET A 101 -10.99 -12.51 -23.77
N LYS A 102 -10.84 -12.54 -22.45
CA LYS A 102 -11.81 -11.98 -21.52
C LYS A 102 -11.77 -10.44 -21.58
N LEU A 103 -12.85 -9.81 -21.14
CA LEU A 103 -12.94 -8.33 -21.14
C LEU A 103 -11.74 -7.67 -20.45
N ASP A 104 -11.34 -8.15 -19.25
CA ASP A 104 -10.19 -7.62 -18.55
C ASP A 104 -8.87 -7.81 -19.31
N ASP A 105 -8.71 -8.96 -19.98
CA ASP A 105 -7.54 -9.22 -20.84
C ASP A 105 -7.49 -8.28 -22.05
N VAL A 106 -8.63 -7.90 -22.62
CA VAL A 106 -8.68 -6.94 -23.74
C VAL A 106 -8.12 -5.58 -23.34
N PHE A 107 -8.41 -5.12 -22.11
CA PHE A 107 -7.84 -3.88 -21.57
C PHE A 107 -6.34 -3.98 -21.33
N VAL A 108 -5.87 -5.09 -20.77
CA VAL A 108 -4.46 -5.31 -20.44
C VAL A 108 -3.61 -5.57 -21.69
N LYS A 109 -4.12 -6.39 -22.62
CA LYS A 109 -3.40 -6.85 -23.82
C LYS A 109 -3.78 -6.08 -25.09
N LYS A 110 -4.27 -4.85 -24.95
CA LYS A 110 -4.64 -3.99 -26.12
C LYS A 110 -3.50 -3.81 -27.11
N ASP A 111 -2.25 -3.82 -26.64
CA ASP A 111 -1.08 -3.68 -27.49
C ASP A 111 -0.83 -4.94 -28.34
N ASP A 112 -1.15 -6.12 -27.84
CA ASP A 112 -1.07 -7.38 -28.61
C ASP A 112 -2.07 -7.37 -29.77
N ILE A 113 -3.29 -6.89 -29.52
CA ILE A 113 -4.31 -6.71 -30.57
C ILE A 113 -3.79 -5.72 -31.63
N ALA A 114 -3.21 -4.60 -31.20
CA ALA A 114 -2.65 -3.60 -32.09
C ALA A 114 -1.50 -4.18 -32.96
N ILE A 115 -0.64 -5.01 -32.39
CA ILE A 115 0.46 -5.68 -33.10
C ILE A 115 -0.09 -6.69 -34.10
N ALA A 116 -1.08 -7.50 -33.73
CA ALA A 116 -1.70 -8.46 -34.63
C ALA A 116 -2.34 -7.76 -35.83
N VAL A 117 -3.15 -6.71 -35.57
CA VAL A 117 -3.75 -5.89 -36.64
C VAL A 117 -2.68 -5.28 -37.55
N LYS A 118 -1.60 -4.74 -36.99
CA LYS A 118 -0.52 -4.16 -37.77
C LYS A 118 0.14 -5.19 -38.67
N SER A 119 0.44 -6.38 -38.15
CA SER A 119 1.12 -7.44 -38.88
C SER A 119 0.33 -7.88 -40.11
N GLU A 120 -0.92 -8.25 -39.90
CA GLU A 120 -1.82 -8.69 -40.99
C GLU A 120 -2.06 -7.57 -42.01
N LEU A 121 -2.37 -6.36 -41.53
CA LEU A 121 -2.62 -5.21 -42.38
C LEU A 121 -1.39 -4.87 -43.25
N ASN A 122 -0.21 -4.85 -42.61
CA ASN A 122 1.02 -4.47 -43.30
C ASN A 122 1.34 -5.48 -44.42
N GLN A 123 1.18 -6.77 -44.15
CA GLN A 123 1.39 -7.81 -45.15
C GLN A 123 0.45 -7.61 -46.39
N ALA A 124 -0.84 -7.40 -46.13
CA ALA A 124 -1.82 -7.23 -47.22
C ALA A 124 -1.64 -5.91 -47.95
N MET A 125 -1.40 -4.80 -47.25
CA MET A 125 -1.36 -3.47 -47.83
C MET A 125 -0.03 -3.08 -48.49
N MET A 126 1.07 -3.77 -48.16
CA MET A 126 2.37 -3.55 -48.81
C MET A 126 2.33 -3.86 -50.33
N ASP A 127 1.53 -4.84 -50.76
CA ASP A 127 1.39 -5.18 -52.16
C ASP A 127 0.63 -4.12 -52.96
N TYR A 128 -0.21 -3.37 -52.26
CA TYR A 128 -0.94 -2.21 -52.83
C TYR A 128 -0.19 -0.89 -52.70
N GLY A 129 1.05 -0.91 -52.14
CA GLY A 129 1.88 0.28 -52.01
C GLY A 129 1.59 1.17 -50.81
N TYR A 130 0.92 0.65 -49.78
CA TYR A 130 0.70 1.29 -48.49
C TYR A 130 1.56 0.66 -47.43
N ASP A 131 2.14 1.49 -46.55
CA ASP A 131 2.94 1.11 -45.41
C ASP A 131 2.20 1.47 -44.11
N ILE A 132 1.95 0.50 -43.26
CA ILE A 132 1.28 0.68 -41.98
C ILE A 132 2.32 1.00 -40.91
N ILE A 133 2.34 2.24 -40.48
CA ILE A 133 3.36 2.74 -39.53
C ILE A 133 3.05 2.24 -38.12
N LYS A 134 1.84 2.50 -37.67
CA LYS A 134 1.40 2.14 -36.32
C LYS A 134 -0.10 1.89 -36.29
N THR A 135 -0.50 0.90 -35.50
CA THR A 135 -1.88 0.65 -35.13
C THR A 135 -2.02 0.84 -33.64
N LEU A 136 -3.10 1.42 -33.19
CA LEU A 136 -3.37 1.77 -31.78
C LEU A 136 -4.82 1.42 -31.45
N VAL A 137 -5.03 0.70 -30.38
CA VAL A 137 -6.36 0.59 -29.78
C VAL A 137 -6.52 1.78 -28.84
N THR A 138 -7.33 2.76 -29.25
CA THR A 138 -7.46 4.05 -28.57
C THR A 138 -8.56 4.07 -27.52
N ASP A 139 -9.62 3.28 -27.74
CA ASP A 139 -10.74 3.21 -26.81
C ASP A 139 -11.36 1.81 -26.79
N ILE A 140 -11.82 1.38 -25.61
CA ILE A 140 -12.51 0.11 -25.37
C ILE A 140 -13.70 0.44 -24.48
N ASP A 141 -14.90 0.43 -25.05
CA ASP A 141 -16.14 0.77 -24.37
C ASP A 141 -17.06 -0.46 -24.31
N PRO A 142 -17.16 -1.14 -23.17
CA PRO A 142 -18.11 -2.22 -22.97
C PRO A 142 -19.53 -1.67 -22.84
N ASP A 143 -20.52 -2.56 -22.95
CA ASP A 143 -21.93 -2.22 -22.72
C ASP A 143 -22.11 -1.51 -21.36
N ALA A 144 -23.02 -0.53 -21.33
CA ALA A 144 -23.23 0.32 -20.16
C ALA A 144 -23.61 -0.47 -18.89
N GLN A 145 -24.38 -1.54 -19.03
CA GLN A 145 -24.80 -2.38 -17.91
C GLN A 145 -23.60 -3.15 -17.32
N VAL A 146 -22.72 -3.64 -18.20
CA VAL A 146 -21.49 -4.35 -17.79
C VAL A 146 -20.53 -3.39 -17.11
N LYS A 147 -20.35 -2.18 -17.65
CA LYS A 147 -19.53 -1.13 -17.06
C LYS A 147 -20.00 -0.76 -15.65
N GLU A 148 -21.32 -0.64 -15.45
CA GLU A 148 -21.88 -0.36 -14.14
C GLU A 148 -21.68 -1.55 -13.17
N ALA A 149 -21.87 -2.78 -13.64
CA ALA A 149 -21.62 -3.98 -12.83
C ALA A 149 -20.14 -4.10 -12.42
N MET A 150 -19.21 -3.88 -13.33
CA MET A 150 -17.77 -3.86 -13.03
C MET A 150 -17.41 -2.77 -12.02
N ASN A 151 -17.97 -1.57 -12.16
CA ASN A 151 -17.75 -0.49 -11.20
C ASN A 151 -18.25 -0.86 -9.80
N ARG A 152 -19.39 -1.55 -9.68
CA ARG A 152 -19.92 -2.04 -8.39
C ARG A 152 -19.03 -3.12 -7.79
N ILE A 153 -18.57 -4.08 -8.60
CA ILE A 153 -17.65 -5.13 -8.14
C ILE A 153 -16.35 -4.51 -7.64
N ASN A 154 -15.73 -3.62 -8.43
CA ASN A 154 -14.50 -2.93 -8.07
C ASN A 154 -14.66 -2.06 -6.81
N ALA A 155 -15.81 -1.40 -6.63
CA ALA A 155 -16.11 -0.64 -5.43
C ALA A 155 -16.19 -1.55 -4.19
N SER A 156 -16.93 -2.68 -4.30
CA SER A 156 -17.05 -3.65 -3.21
C SER A 156 -15.72 -4.33 -2.86
N GLU A 157 -14.90 -4.62 -3.86
CA GLU A 157 -13.56 -5.17 -3.62
C GLU A 157 -12.64 -4.19 -2.91
N ARG A 158 -12.65 -2.91 -3.33
CA ARG A 158 -11.91 -1.83 -2.64
C ARG A 158 -12.40 -1.61 -1.22
N GLU A 159 -13.71 -1.65 -0.99
CA GLU A 159 -14.29 -1.53 0.35
C GLU A 159 -13.87 -2.71 1.25
N LYS A 160 -13.89 -3.94 0.72
CA LYS A 160 -13.39 -5.11 1.44
C LYS A 160 -11.91 -4.98 1.81
N ILE A 161 -11.07 -4.55 0.86
CA ILE A 161 -9.64 -4.33 1.10
C ILE A 161 -9.44 -3.22 2.14
N ALA A 162 -10.18 -2.12 2.06
CA ALA A 162 -10.12 -1.03 3.02
C ALA A 162 -10.51 -1.52 4.43
N ALA A 163 -11.61 -2.27 4.55
CA ALA A 163 -12.04 -2.85 5.84
C ALA A 163 -11.01 -3.83 6.42
N GLN A 164 -10.31 -4.60 5.58
CA GLN A 164 -9.21 -5.46 6.02
C GLN A 164 -8.04 -4.64 6.58
N PHE A 165 -7.62 -3.60 5.87
CA PHE A 165 -6.53 -2.73 6.34
C PHE A 165 -6.91 -1.98 7.62
N GLU A 166 -8.14 -1.50 7.75
CA GLU A 166 -8.63 -0.88 8.98
C GLU A 166 -8.64 -1.87 10.16
N GLY A 167 -9.10 -3.10 9.92
CA GLY A 167 -9.06 -4.16 10.91
C GLY A 167 -7.64 -4.52 11.36
N ASP A 168 -6.72 -4.65 10.41
CA ASP A 168 -5.31 -4.93 10.70
C ASP A 168 -4.64 -3.76 11.43
N ALA A 169 -4.92 -2.52 11.04
CA ALA A 169 -4.41 -1.33 11.71
C ALA A 169 -4.93 -1.25 13.16
N ALA A 170 -6.22 -1.50 13.39
CA ALA A 170 -6.80 -1.54 14.72
C ALA A 170 -6.19 -2.65 15.59
N ARG A 171 -5.97 -3.84 15.01
CA ARG A 171 -5.31 -4.96 15.70
C ARG A 171 -3.88 -4.62 16.09
N ILE A 172 -3.10 -4.04 15.18
CA ILE A 172 -1.72 -3.61 15.44
C ILE A 172 -1.70 -2.58 16.56
N LEU A 173 -2.58 -1.59 16.53
CA LEU A 173 -2.67 -0.55 17.56
C LEU A 173 -2.95 -1.14 18.95
N ILE A 174 -3.91 -2.07 19.06
CA ILE A 174 -4.26 -2.74 20.32
C ILE A 174 -3.08 -3.58 20.84
N VAL A 175 -2.44 -4.34 19.97
CA VAL A 175 -1.29 -5.18 20.34
C VAL A 175 -0.11 -4.33 20.79
N GLU A 176 0.24 -3.29 20.06
CA GLU A 176 1.36 -2.42 20.41
C GLU A 176 1.08 -1.62 21.70
N LYS A 177 -0.16 -1.17 21.90
CA LYS A 177 -0.58 -0.55 23.16
C LYS A 177 -0.44 -1.51 24.35
N ALA A 178 -0.91 -2.76 24.20
CA ALA A 178 -0.79 -3.77 25.24
C ALA A 178 0.68 -4.12 25.56
N LYS A 179 1.53 -4.20 24.53
CA LYS A 179 2.99 -4.40 24.72
C LYS A 179 3.62 -3.22 25.45
N ALA A 180 3.30 -2.00 25.03
CA ALA A 180 3.80 -0.79 25.68
C ALA A 180 3.37 -0.68 27.15
N GLU A 181 2.11 -1.03 27.46
CA GLU A 181 1.60 -1.09 28.84
C GLU A 181 2.31 -2.16 29.68
N ALA A 182 2.51 -3.35 29.12
CA ALA A 182 3.24 -4.44 29.77
C ALA A 182 4.71 -4.05 30.06
N GLU A 183 5.37 -3.44 29.10
CA GLU A 183 6.75 -2.98 29.25
C GLU A 183 6.85 -1.83 30.25
N SER A 184 5.91 -0.89 30.22
CA SER A 184 5.81 0.19 31.20
C SER A 184 5.68 -0.37 32.63
N LYS A 185 4.75 -1.34 32.85
CA LYS A 185 4.57 -2.00 34.15
C LYS A 185 5.82 -2.77 34.57
N ARG A 186 6.52 -3.43 33.66
CA ARG A 186 7.75 -4.13 33.93
C ARG A 186 8.86 -3.16 34.39
N LEU A 187 9.03 -2.04 33.69
CA LEU A 187 10.01 -1.01 34.01
C LEU A 187 9.67 -0.33 35.36
N GLN A 188 8.36 -0.05 35.60
CA GLN A 188 7.94 0.45 36.92
C GLN A 188 8.24 -0.53 38.05
N GLY A 189 7.96 -1.81 37.82
CA GLY A 189 8.31 -2.86 38.80
C GLY A 189 9.81 -2.96 39.09
N GLN A 190 10.63 -2.86 38.03
CA GLN A 190 12.08 -2.80 38.17
C GLN A 190 12.52 -1.54 38.95
N GLY A 191 11.97 -0.37 38.60
CA GLY A 191 12.29 0.88 39.32
C GLY A 191 11.96 0.81 40.81
N ILE A 192 10.78 0.24 41.16
CA ILE A 192 10.39 0.01 42.57
C ILE A 192 11.34 -0.97 43.24
N ALA A 193 11.76 -2.06 42.59
CA ALA A 193 12.68 -3.02 43.14
C ALA A 193 14.06 -2.42 43.38
N ASP A 194 14.55 -1.62 42.43
CA ASP A 194 15.84 -0.91 42.56
C ASP A 194 15.77 0.14 43.66
N GLN A 195 14.68 0.92 43.73
CA GLN A 195 14.43 1.86 44.80
C GLN A 195 14.46 1.16 46.19
N ARG A 196 13.75 0.02 46.33
CA ARG A 196 13.77 -0.74 47.59
C ARG A 196 15.14 -1.27 47.92
N ARG A 197 15.94 -1.68 46.96
CA ARG A 197 17.31 -2.15 47.13
C ARG A 197 18.21 -1.03 47.64
N GLU A 198 18.11 0.15 47.05
CA GLU A 198 18.88 1.32 47.47
C GLU A 198 18.44 1.81 48.88
N ILE A 199 17.17 1.78 49.20
CA ILE A 199 16.67 2.06 50.56
C ILE A 199 17.24 1.05 51.55
N ALA A 200 17.18 -0.25 51.27
CA ALA A 200 17.71 -1.29 52.13
C ALA A 200 19.23 -1.12 52.39
N ARG A 201 19.97 -0.77 51.32
CA ARG A 201 21.41 -0.50 51.42
C ARG A 201 21.71 0.74 52.28
N GLY A 202 20.94 1.82 52.09
CA GLY A 202 21.07 3.03 52.93
C GLY A 202 20.73 2.78 54.41
N LEU A 203 19.74 1.89 54.66
CA LEU A 203 19.43 1.44 56.03
C LEU A 203 20.57 0.62 56.65
N GLU A 204 21.15 -0.32 55.90
CA GLU A 204 22.26 -1.13 56.34
C GLU A 204 23.46 -0.25 56.72
N GLU A 205 23.84 0.71 55.87
CA GLU A 205 24.90 1.68 56.13
C GLU A 205 24.60 2.54 57.37
N SER A 206 23.34 2.97 57.54
CA SER A 206 22.90 3.76 58.69
C SER A 206 22.99 2.96 60.02
N VAL A 207 22.55 1.70 60.00
CA VAL A 207 22.67 0.80 61.17
C VAL A 207 24.14 0.56 61.53
N GLU A 208 25.01 0.38 60.56
CA GLU A 208 26.42 0.18 60.76
C GLU A 208 27.10 1.40 61.43
N VAL A 209 26.72 2.61 61.02
CA VAL A 209 27.19 3.87 61.62
C VAL A 209 26.71 4.00 63.07
N LEU A 210 25.45 3.69 63.36
CA LEU A 210 24.84 3.75 64.68
C LEU A 210 25.46 2.70 65.62
N ASN A 211 25.76 1.52 65.13
CA ASN A 211 26.47 0.48 65.92
C ASN A 211 27.89 0.92 66.33
N LYS A 212 28.60 1.69 65.48
CA LYS A 212 29.93 2.25 65.81
C LYS A 212 29.86 3.30 66.91
N VAL A 213 28.72 3.92 67.17
CA VAL A 213 28.48 4.90 68.25
C VAL A 213 27.96 4.23 69.51
N GLY A 214 27.82 2.90 69.53
CA GLY A 214 27.45 2.14 70.75
C GLY A 214 25.97 1.94 70.98
N ILE A 215 25.11 2.21 69.93
CA ILE A 215 23.66 1.96 69.96
C ILE A 215 23.42 0.50 69.49
N ASN A 216 22.61 -0.24 70.25
CA ASN A 216 22.30 -1.64 69.92
C ASN A 216 21.56 -1.73 68.57
N SER A 217 21.88 -2.74 67.76
CA SER A 217 21.26 -2.93 66.39
C SER A 217 19.76 -2.97 66.41
N GLN A 218 19.12 -3.44 67.46
CA GLN A 218 17.66 -3.47 67.61
C GLN A 218 17.06 -2.08 67.80
N GLU A 219 17.68 -1.26 68.65
CA GLU A 219 17.25 0.11 68.93
C GLU A 219 17.48 1.02 67.68
N ALA A 220 18.61 0.83 66.99
CA ALA A 220 18.95 1.53 65.78
C ALA A 220 17.92 1.23 64.66
N SER A 221 17.54 -0.04 64.47
CA SER A 221 16.54 -0.45 63.49
C SER A 221 15.17 0.10 63.79
N ALA A 222 14.76 0.13 65.07
CA ALA A 222 13.46 0.70 65.49
C ALA A 222 13.40 2.21 65.25
N LEU A 223 14.48 2.95 65.51
CA LEU A 223 14.57 4.38 65.25
C LEU A 223 14.46 4.71 63.75
N ILE A 224 15.12 3.92 62.90
CA ILE A 224 15.10 4.12 61.44
C ILE A 224 13.72 3.86 60.90
N VAL A 225 13.00 2.80 61.31
CA VAL A 225 11.64 2.49 60.89
C VAL A 225 10.67 3.62 61.27
N VAL A 226 10.83 4.17 62.47
CA VAL A 226 10.00 5.30 62.92
C VAL A 226 10.28 6.56 62.10
N THR A 227 11.53 6.87 61.85
CA THR A 227 11.87 8.03 60.97
C THR A 227 11.33 7.85 59.59
N GLN A 228 11.44 6.68 59.00
CA GLN A 228 10.92 6.38 57.66
C GLN A 228 9.38 6.44 57.60
N HIS A 229 8.73 6.09 58.72
CA HIS A 229 7.27 6.26 58.79
C HIS A 229 6.85 7.74 58.76
N TYR A 230 7.60 8.61 59.50
CA TYR A 230 7.35 10.04 59.46
C TYR A 230 7.66 10.68 58.11
N ASP A 231 8.76 10.25 57.42
CA ASP A 231 9.11 10.70 56.08
C ASP A 231 8.01 10.32 55.05
N THR A 232 7.46 9.10 55.20
CA THR A 232 6.34 8.64 54.35
C THR A 232 5.08 9.48 54.59
N LEU A 233 4.77 9.81 55.84
CA LEU A 233 3.65 10.69 56.18
C LEU A 233 3.83 12.12 55.64
N GLN A 234 5.06 12.64 55.70
CA GLN A 234 5.40 13.95 55.14
C GLN A 234 5.21 13.94 53.59
N SER A 235 5.67 12.87 52.94
CA SER A 235 5.49 12.71 51.50
C SER A 235 4.02 12.66 51.08
N ILE A 236 3.20 11.89 51.82
CA ILE A 236 1.75 11.83 51.59
C ILE A 236 1.06 13.19 51.80
N GLY A 237 1.54 13.96 52.81
CA GLY A 237 1.03 15.30 53.12
C GLY A 237 1.39 16.36 52.05
N GLN A 238 2.39 16.14 51.25
CA GLN A 238 2.81 17.03 50.17
C GLN A 238 2.08 16.77 48.85
N GLU A 239 1.46 15.62 48.66
CA GLU A 239 0.68 15.32 47.45
C GLU A 239 -0.71 15.98 47.59
N THR A 240 -1.04 16.84 46.63
CA THR A 240 -2.21 17.75 46.61
C THR A 240 -3.60 17.06 46.56
N ASN A 241 -3.66 15.74 46.51
CA ASN A 241 -4.85 14.92 46.46
C ASN A 241 -5.08 14.08 47.72
N SER A 242 -4.48 14.46 48.84
CA SER A 242 -4.59 13.68 50.09
C SER A 242 -5.98 13.84 50.71
N ASN A 243 -6.66 12.74 50.90
CA ASN A 243 -7.73 12.63 51.90
C ASN A 243 -7.16 12.95 53.27
N LEU A 244 -7.90 13.68 54.10
CA LEU A 244 -7.52 14.05 55.44
C LEU A 244 -7.26 12.77 56.26
N ILE A 245 -5.99 12.44 56.53
CA ILE A 245 -5.62 11.32 57.40
C ILE A 245 -5.39 11.90 58.80
N LEU A 246 -6.34 11.68 59.71
CA LEU A 246 -6.19 12.03 61.12
C LEU A 246 -5.36 10.98 61.81
N LEU A 247 -4.08 11.27 62.03
CA LEU A 247 -3.17 10.43 62.81
C LEU A 247 -3.02 11.02 64.20
N PRO A 248 -2.99 10.18 65.23
CA PRO A 248 -2.74 10.67 66.61
C PRO A 248 -1.30 11.18 66.68
N ASN A 249 -1.15 12.50 66.70
CA ASN A 249 0.14 13.19 66.73
C ASN A 249 0.56 13.55 68.16
N SER A 250 0.51 12.59 69.06
CA SER A 250 1.02 12.77 70.40
C SER A 250 2.41 12.14 70.59
N PRO A 251 3.33 12.75 71.29
CA PRO A 251 4.65 12.14 71.59
C PRO A 251 4.56 10.75 72.20
N GLN A 252 3.44 10.47 72.90
CA GLN A 252 3.14 9.15 73.49
C GLN A 252 2.76 8.09 72.47
N ALA A 253 2.18 8.46 71.32
CA ALA A 253 1.84 7.52 70.27
C ALA A 253 3.09 6.95 69.60
N GLY A 254 4.15 7.76 69.44
CA GLY A 254 5.47 7.30 68.94
C GLY A 254 6.17 6.34 69.91
N SER A 255 6.08 6.59 71.22
CA SER A 255 6.67 5.70 72.20
C SER A 255 5.92 4.40 72.40
N THR A 256 4.58 4.39 72.29
CA THR A 256 3.78 3.15 72.28
C THR A 256 4.04 2.31 71.04
N MET A 257 4.18 2.93 69.87
CA MET A 257 4.51 2.24 68.61
C MET A 257 5.92 1.60 68.66
N LEU A 258 6.90 2.28 69.25
CA LEU A 258 8.23 1.72 69.54
C LEU A 258 8.16 0.53 70.47
N ASN A 259 7.41 0.65 71.58
CA ASN A 259 7.27 -0.43 72.55
C ASN A 259 6.53 -1.65 71.98
N ASP A 260 5.51 -1.44 71.13
CA ASP A 260 4.79 -2.51 70.46
C ASP A 260 5.64 -3.21 69.39
N MET A 261 6.53 -2.48 68.68
CA MET A 261 7.50 -3.08 67.76
C MET A 261 8.54 -3.88 68.50
N VAL A 262 9.13 -3.36 69.55
CA VAL A 262 10.13 -4.08 70.39
C VAL A 262 9.47 -5.32 70.99
N ALA A 263 8.23 -5.23 71.45
CA ALA A 263 7.48 -6.37 71.98
C ALA A 263 7.17 -7.42 70.90
N SER A 264 6.87 -7.02 69.68
CA SER A 264 6.65 -7.95 68.54
C SER A 264 7.94 -8.65 68.11
N PHE A 265 9.04 -7.97 68.11
CA PHE A 265 10.37 -8.57 67.82
C PHE A 265 10.82 -9.55 68.88
N THR A 266 10.60 -9.23 70.18
CA THR A 266 10.92 -10.15 71.27
C THR A 266 10.01 -11.37 71.28
N ALA A 267 8.72 -11.20 70.98
CA ALA A 267 7.77 -12.32 70.78
C ALA A 267 8.15 -13.21 69.59
N SER A 268 8.56 -12.61 68.45
CA SER A 268 8.99 -13.35 67.27
C SER A 268 10.29 -14.15 67.53
N ASN A 269 11.24 -13.60 68.28
CA ASN A 269 12.43 -14.34 68.66
C ASN A 269 12.15 -15.50 69.62
N GLN A 270 11.26 -15.32 70.61
CA GLN A 270 10.82 -16.41 71.46
C GLN A 270 10.09 -17.53 70.75
N ILE A 271 9.25 -17.17 69.72
CA ILE A 271 8.61 -18.15 68.85
C ILE A 271 9.63 -18.86 67.95
N GLY A 272 10.63 -18.16 67.43
CA GLY A 272 11.73 -18.74 66.65
C GLY A 272 12.57 -19.73 67.46
N GLU A 273 12.86 -19.43 68.74
CA GLU A 273 13.58 -20.34 69.63
C GLU A 273 12.72 -21.52 70.08
N ALA A 274 11.44 -21.31 70.34
CA ALA A 274 10.49 -22.39 70.64
C ALA A 274 10.32 -23.36 69.45
N MET A 275 10.33 -22.88 68.22
CA MET A 275 10.29 -23.70 67.01
C MET A 275 11.61 -24.47 66.77
N LYS A 276 12.76 -23.92 67.12
CA LYS A 276 14.06 -24.60 67.05
C LYS A 276 14.17 -25.74 68.09
N ASN A 277 13.56 -25.57 69.26
CA ASN A 277 13.63 -26.53 70.35
C ASN A 277 12.51 -27.62 70.29
N ASN A 278 11.52 -27.56 69.32
CA ASN A 278 10.50 -28.55 69.19
C ASN A 278 10.25 -28.95 67.71
N PRO A 279 11.16 -29.72 67.07
CA PRO A 279 11.08 -30.06 65.65
C PRO A 279 10.05 -31.14 65.29
N LYS A 280 9.16 -31.57 66.18
CA LYS A 280 8.21 -32.67 66.00
C LYS A 280 6.77 -32.32 66.39
N LYS A 281 6.10 -31.45 65.67
CA LYS A 281 4.65 -31.56 65.48
C LYS A 281 4.30 -31.02 64.11
N GLY A 282 4.17 -31.98 63.17
CA GLY A 282 3.77 -31.69 61.81
C GLY A 282 2.37 -31.12 61.71
N LEU A 283 2.19 -30.16 60.83
CA LEU A 283 0.90 -29.64 60.39
C LEU A 283 -0.01 -30.78 59.89
N PRO A 284 -1.29 -30.77 60.20
CA PRO A 284 -2.24 -31.73 59.61
C PRO A 284 -2.41 -31.42 58.12
N LYS A 285 -2.21 -32.48 57.30
CA LYS A 285 -2.55 -32.47 55.89
C LYS A 285 -4.09 -32.26 55.75
N LYS A 286 -4.48 -31.24 55.01
CA LYS A 286 -5.71 -31.21 54.25
C LYS A 286 -5.40 -30.92 52.79
#